data_d3207f9e53dfaf5340dea814cd20f5a6
#
_entry.id   d3207f9e53dfaf5340dea814cd20f5a6
#
_cell.length_a   1.000
_cell.length_b   1.000
_cell.length_c   1.000
_cell.angle_alpha   90.00
_cell.angle_beta   90.00
_cell.angle_gamma   90.00
#
_symmetry.space_group_name_H-M   'P 1'
#
loop_
_entity.id
_entity.type
_entity.pdbx_description
1 polymer ?
#
loop_
_entity_poly.entity_id
_entity_poly.type
_entity_poly.pdbx_seq_one_letter_code
_entity_poly.pdbx_strand_id
1 'polypeptide(L)'
;MSGGGRCNFTNQFINPHNFLSQNSHFCKSALSQYSAQDFISMVEAHNIEYEERKHGQLFCINSAKDIVEMLVTECEKYNVTIITNASTSSIEYSDRKYLLETIIETKKNTTNLYTQSNKLIIATGALSVPTLGGSGFGYDIAKQFQLEVTNLQAGLVPFIFTDQIKNICENLSGVSHNVEVTCNETTFSEDILFTHRGLSGPVILQISNYWYLGDSISINLMPSVSLSNHIKDIKKTSPKLLLKSILSNMMPKALVGELENLFWMELANKPIGEWSNIQIEELGNTLNNWILKPSSTEGYRTAEVTMGGVYTDYISSKSMEVKNQQGLYFIGEVLDVTGHLGGFNFQWAWASAYAAGNDL
;
A
#
# COMPACT_ATOMS: atom_id res chain seq x y z
N MET A 1 -8.21 -9.27 3.40
CA MET A 1 -8.30 -9.74 1.98
C MET A 1 -7.14 -9.20 1.13
N SER A 2 -5.94 -9.19 1.65
CA SER A 2 -4.76 -8.80 0.90
C SER A 2 -4.42 -9.83 -0.19
N GLY A 3 -3.72 -9.39 -1.24
CA GLY A 3 -3.21 -10.29 -2.26
C GLY A 3 -4.26 -11.09 -3.04
N GLY A 4 -5.45 -10.55 -3.27
CA GLY A 4 -6.51 -11.25 -4.00
C GLY A 4 -7.03 -12.52 -3.28
N GLY A 5 -6.96 -12.55 -1.95
CA GLY A 5 -7.40 -13.68 -1.13
C GLY A 5 -6.32 -14.73 -0.84
N ARG A 6 -5.07 -14.50 -1.29
CA ARG A 6 -3.93 -15.41 -1.07
C ARG A 6 -2.95 -14.97 0.01
N CYS A 7 -3.13 -13.82 0.62
CA CYS A 7 -2.25 -13.20 1.60
C CYS A 7 -0.79 -13.02 1.15
N ASN A 8 -0.41 -11.79 0.88
CA ASN A 8 0.99 -11.42 0.74
C ASN A 8 1.59 -11.23 2.14
N PHE A 9 2.03 -12.33 2.78
CA PHE A 9 2.28 -12.35 4.22
C PHE A 9 3.60 -11.72 4.64
N THR A 10 4.59 -11.60 3.75
CA THR A 10 5.85 -10.88 3.97
C THR A 10 6.58 -10.63 2.64
N ASN A 11 7.78 -10.07 2.71
CA ASN A 11 8.67 -9.83 1.59
C ASN A 11 10.09 -10.28 1.95
N GLN A 12 10.82 -10.87 1.00
CA GLN A 12 12.21 -11.30 1.22
C GLN A 12 13.18 -10.11 1.40
N PHE A 13 12.86 -8.96 0.81
CA PHE A 13 13.75 -7.79 0.76
C PHE A 13 13.33 -6.71 1.75
N ILE A 14 13.00 -7.09 2.98
CA ILE A 14 12.63 -6.13 4.04
C ILE A 14 13.83 -5.25 4.38
N ASN A 15 13.64 -3.95 4.18
CA ASN A 15 14.61 -2.94 4.54
C ASN A 15 13.88 -1.76 5.23
N PRO A 16 14.43 -1.15 6.28
CA PRO A 16 13.84 0.02 6.93
C PRO A 16 13.50 1.19 5.98
N HIS A 17 14.19 1.33 4.85
CA HIS A 17 13.88 2.34 3.84
C HIS A 17 12.56 2.10 3.09
N ASN A 18 11.98 0.92 3.21
CA ASN A 18 10.66 0.61 2.66
C ASN A 18 9.51 1.05 3.58
N PHE A 19 9.80 1.71 4.68
CA PHE A 19 8.80 2.16 5.65
C PHE A 19 8.84 3.68 5.79
N LEU A 20 7.67 4.29 5.65
CA LEU A 20 7.44 5.72 5.84
C LEU A 20 6.99 5.96 7.29
N SER A 21 7.54 6.97 7.93
CA SER A 21 7.21 7.43 9.27
C SER A 21 7.84 8.81 9.47
N GLN A 22 7.28 9.65 10.32
CA GLN A 22 7.97 10.88 10.75
C GLN A 22 9.28 10.56 11.49
N ASN A 23 9.35 9.41 12.18
CA ASN A 23 10.58 8.87 12.74
C ASN A 23 11.06 7.65 11.91
N SER A 24 11.80 7.91 10.84
CA SER A 24 12.30 6.88 9.90
C SER A 24 13.18 5.79 10.53
N HIS A 25 13.61 5.96 11.79
CA HIS A 25 14.43 4.98 12.49
C HIS A 25 13.63 4.07 13.42
N PHE A 26 12.37 4.41 13.69
CA PHE A 26 11.56 3.70 14.68
C PHE A 26 11.41 2.21 14.40
N CYS A 27 11.10 1.83 13.17
CA CYS A 27 10.84 0.44 12.77
C CYS A 27 12.07 -0.48 12.88
N LYS A 28 13.29 0.06 12.88
CA LYS A 28 14.55 -0.72 12.80
C LYS A 28 14.69 -1.75 13.91
N SER A 29 14.37 -1.37 15.14
CA SER A 29 14.53 -2.26 16.29
C SER A 29 13.60 -3.48 16.22
N ALA A 30 12.31 -3.27 15.97
CA ALA A 30 11.35 -4.35 15.84
C ALA A 30 11.66 -5.28 14.65
N LEU A 31 11.97 -4.70 13.48
CA LEU A 31 12.34 -5.47 12.28
C LEU A 31 13.60 -6.30 12.47
N SER A 32 14.53 -5.86 13.33
CA SER A 32 15.73 -6.63 13.67
C SER A 32 15.48 -7.73 14.69
N GLN A 33 14.44 -7.61 15.53
CA GLN A 33 14.05 -8.62 16.50
C GLN A 33 13.23 -9.75 15.86
N TYR A 34 12.47 -9.45 14.80
CA TYR A 34 11.66 -10.42 14.09
C TYR A 34 11.70 -10.14 12.58
N SER A 35 12.53 -10.90 11.91
CA SER A 35 12.79 -10.77 10.47
C SER A 35 11.72 -11.46 9.63
N ALA A 36 11.76 -11.22 8.31
CA ALA A 36 10.93 -11.97 7.36
C ALA A 36 11.20 -13.49 7.45
N GLN A 37 12.45 -13.90 7.67
CA GLN A 37 12.82 -15.31 7.79
C GLN A 37 12.21 -15.97 9.03
N ASP A 38 12.04 -15.24 10.12
CA ASP A 38 11.39 -15.78 11.33
C ASP A 38 9.92 -16.10 11.04
N PHE A 39 9.20 -15.20 10.34
CA PHE A 39 7.82 -15.47 9.95
C PHE A 39 7.71 -16.57 8.91
N ILE A 40 8.61 -16.62 7.92
CA ILE A 40 8.70 -17.72 6.93
C ILE A 40 8.88 -19.05 7.65
N SER A 41 9.77 -19.13 8.62
CA SER A 41 10.01 -20.35 9.41
C SER A 41 8.75 -20.81 10.15
N MET A 42 7.95 -19.87 10.67
CA MET A 42 6.66 -20.17 11.28
C MET A 42 5.64 -20.73 10.25
N VAL A 43 5.56 -20.13 9.07
CA VAL A 43 4.70 -20.61 7.96
C VAL A 43 5.11 -22.02 7.54
N GLU A 44 6.40 -22.29 7.41
CA GLU A 44 6.96 -23.60 7.06
C GLU A 44 6.69 -24.65 8.15
N ALA A 45 6.81 -24.29 9.42
CA ALA A 45 6.53 -25.17 10.57
C ALA A 45 5.06 -25.64 10.59
N HIS A 46 4.15 -24.85 10.02
CA HIS A 46 2.74 -25.20 9.84
C HIS A 46 2.42 -25.86 8.48
N ASN A 47 3.45 -26.19 7.67
CA ASN A 47 3.33 -26.82 6.36
C ASN A 47 2.44 -26.02 5.38
N ILE A 48 2.47 -24.69 5.46
CA ILE A 48 1.75 -23.82 4.55
C ILE A 48 2.61 -23.60 3.30
N GLU A 49 2.06 -23.98 2.15
CA GLU A 49 2.72 -23.77 0.86
C GLU A 49 2.62 -22.30 0.41
N TYR A 50 3.73 -21.76 -0.07
CA TYR A 50 3.79 -20.39 -0.56
C TYR A 50 4.63 -20.29 -1.83
N GLU A 51 4.44 -19.19 -2.57
CA GLU A 51 5.19 -18.86 -3.77
C GLU A 51 5.83 -17.47 -3.65
N GLU A 52 7.01 -17.33 -4.23
CA GLU A 52 7.61 -16.01 -4.45
C GLU A 52 7.10 -15.43 -5.76
N ARG A 53 6.73 -14.15 -5.72
CA ARG A 53 6.36 -13.34 -6.89
C ARG A 53 7.38 -12.23 -7.11
N LYS A 54 7.10 -11.36 -8.10
CA LYS A 54 7.95 -10.20 -8.42
C LYS A 54 8.31 -9.42 -7.15
N HIS A 55 9.52 -8.89 -7.11
CA HIS A 55 10.03 -8.04 -6.01
C HIS A 55 10.06 -8.70 -4.63
N GLY A 56 10.24 -10.02 -4.57
CA GLY A 56 10.39 -10.77 -3.31
C GLY A 56 9.11 -10.91 -2.49
N GLN A 57 7.95 -10.68 -3.08
CA GLN A 57 6.65 -10.84 -2.42
C GLN A 57 6.34 -12.30 -2.18
N LEU A 58 5.95 -12.68 -0.97
CA LEU A 58 5.59 -14.06 -0.62
C LEU A 58 4.09 -14.22 -0.40
N PHE A 59 3.49 -15.13 -1.16
CA PHE A 59 2.04 -15.39 -1.16
C PHE A 59 1.74 -16.83 -0.81
N CYS A 60 0.71 -17.06 0.01
CA CYS A 60 0.14 -18.40 0.14
C CYS A 60 -0.37 -18.90 -1.22
N ILE A 61 -0.11 -20.17 -1.55
CA ILE A 61 -0.57 -20.76 -2.80
C ILE A 61 -2.09 -20.95 -2.76
N ASN A 62 -2.62 -21.47 -1.67
CA ASN A 62 -4.02 -21.87 -1.56
C ASN A 62 -4.91 -20.70 -1.10
N SER A 63 -4.75 -20.22 0.11
CA SER A 63 -5.67 -19.24 0.71
C SER A 63 -5.02 -18.37 1.78
N ALA A 64 -5.51 -17.14 1.91
CA ALA A 64 -5.21 -16.30 3.07
C ALA A 64 -5.71 -16.91 4.41
N LYS A 65 -6.64 -17.85 4.35
CA LYS A 65 -7.14 -18.57 5.54
C LYS A 65 -6.05 -19.39 6.22
N ASP A 66 -5.08 -19.90 5.46
CA ASP A 66 -4.00 -20.73 5.99
C ASP A 66 -3.21 -19.97 7.06
N ILE A 67 -2.91 -18.68 6.83
CA ILE A 67 -2.28 -17.81 7.84
C ILE A 67 -3.19 -17.56 9.03
N VAL A 68 -4.49 -17.37 8.83
CA VAL A 68 -5.44 -17.17 9.92
C VAL A 68 -5.53 -18.44 10.79
N GLU A 69 -5.64 -19.61 10.18
CA GLU A 69 -5.70 -20.91 10.87
C GLU A 69 -4.40 -21.18 11.65
N MET A 70 -3.24 -20.88 11.06
CA MET A 70 -1.95 -20.94 11.73
C MET A 70 -1.93 -20.10 13.02
N LEU A 71 -2.32 -18.81 12.90
CA LEU A 71 -2.32 -17.91 14.06
C LEU A 71 -3.32 -18.34 15.14
N VAL A 72 -4.51 -18.82 14.74
CA VAL A 72 -5.51 -19.35 15.69
C VAL A 72 -4.95 -20.59 16.40
N THR A 73 -4.31 -21.51 15.68
CA THR A 73 -3.68 -22.72 16.24
C THR A 73 -2.61 -22.34 17.26
N GLU A 74 -1.77 -21.34 16.95
CA GLU A 74 -0.78 -20.87 17.94
C GLU A 74 -1.45 -20.23 19.17
N CYS A 75 -2.52 -19.46 19.01
CA CYS A 75 -3.31 -18.94 20.13
C CYS A 75 -3.86 -20.06 21.01
N GLU A 76 -4.43 -21.11 20.43
CA GLU A 76 -4.98 -22.26 21.16
C GLU A 76 -3.89 -23.02 21.92
N LYS A 77 -2.74 -23.23 21.29
CA LYS A 77 -1.58 -23.91 21.89
C LYS A 77 -1.09 -23.23 23.20
N TYR A 78 -1.20 -21.90 23.26
CA TYR A 78 -0.79 -21.12 24.43
C TYR A 78 -1.98 -20.65 25.29
N ASN A 79 -3.16 -21.25 25.12
CA ASN A 79 -4.37 -20.96 25.89
C ASN A 79 -4.82 -19.48 25.82
N VAL A 80 -4.62 -18.85 24.68
CA VAL A 80 -5.12 -17.48 24.44
C VAL A 80 -6.63 -17.53 24.17
N THR A 81 -7.39 -16.75 24.93
CA THR A 81 -8.84 -16.63 24.71
C THR A 81 -9.13 -15.60 23.63
N ILE A 82 -9.74 -16.03 22.53
CA ILE A 82 -10.19 -15.17 21.43
C ILE A 82 -11.69 -14.92 21.57
N ILE A 83 -12.11 -13.67 21.70
CA ILE A 83 -13.52 -13.28 21.79
C ILE A 83 -13.87 -12.48 20.52
N THR A 84 -14.80 -12.99 19.73
CA THR A 84 -15.28 -12.35 18.51
C THR A 84 -16.63 -11.66 18.74
N ASN A 85 -17.03 -10.78 17.79
CA ASN A 85 -18.24 -9.95 17.91
C ASN A 85 -18.26 -9.12 19.20
N ALA A 86 -17.08 -8.64 19.58
CA ALA A 86 -16.81 -7.88 20.79
C ALA A 86 -16.42 -6.45 20.43
N SER A 87 -17.05 -5.49 21.08
CA SER A 87 -16.81 -4.05 20.89
C SER A 87 -16.47 -3.42 22.24
N THR A 88 -15.25 -2.93 22.41
CA THR A 88 -14.84 -2.25 23.65
C THR A 88 -15.47 -0.86 23.68
N SER A 89 -16.28 -0.58 24.71
CA SER A 89 -16.99 0.69 24.88
C SER A 89 -16.22 1.68 25.74
N SER A 90 -15.43 1.21 26.70
CA SER A 90 -14.57 2.05 27.53
C SER A 90 -13.27 1.35 27.94
N ILE A 91 -12.23 2.16 28.13
CA ILE A 91 -10.94 1.76 28.70
C ILE A 91 -10.59 2.79 29.76
N GLU A 92 -10.38 2.34 30.98
CA GLU A 92 -9.95 3.19 32.09
C GLU A 92 -8.63 2.67 32.67
N TYR A 93 -7.82 3.57 33.21
CA TYR A 93 -6.61 3.20 33.93
C TYR A 93 -6.71 3.68 35.37
N SER A 94 -6.79 2.75 36.30
CA SER A 94 -6.87 3.01 37.73
C SER A 94 -6.13 1.93 38.51
N ASP A 95 -5.51 2.32 39.62
CA ASP A 95 -4.78 1.41 40.49
C ASP A 95 -3.73 0.54 39.75
N ARG A 96 -3.06 1.14 38.75
CA ARG A 96 -2.07 0.48 37.90
C ARG A 96 -2.64 -0.66 37.04
N LYS A 97 -3.93 -0.61 36.75
CA LYS A 97 -4.63 -1.62 35.94
C LYS A 97 -5.49 -0.94 34.86
N TYR A 98 -5.63 -1.63 33.76
CA TYR A 98 -6.57 -1.29 32.70
C TYR A 98 -7.88 -2.00 32.96
N LEU A 99 -8.96 -1.24 32.99
CA LEU A 99 -10.34 -1.70 33.13
C LEU A 99 -11.04 -1.52 31.81
N LEU A 100 -11.51 -2.61 31.22
CA LEU A 100 -12.19 -2.60 29.92
C LEU A 100 -13.64 -3.02 30.10
N GLU A 101 -14.54 -2.24 29.52
CA GLU A 101 -15.92 -2.67 29.31
C GLU A 101 -16.06 -3.06 27.83
N THR A 102 -16.50 -4.27 27.59
CA THR A 102 -16.65 -4.83 26.22
C THR A 102 -18.06 -5.38 26.04
N ILE A 103 -18.72 -4.94 24.99
CA ILE A 103 -20.05 -5.43 24.60
C ILE A 103 -19.83 -6.60 23.64
N ILE A 104 -20.37 -7.75 23.98
CA ILE A 104 -20.36 -8.95 23.13
C ILE A 104 -21.76 -9.12 22.54
N GLU A 105 -21.84 -9.06 21.21
CA GLU A 105 -23.08 -9.24 20.48
C GLU A 105 -23.16 -10.64 19.87
N THR A 106 -24.18 -11.37 20.26
CA THR A 106 -24.53 -12.66 19.63
C THR A 106 -25.88 -12.54 18.96
N LYS A 107 -26.22 -13.48 18.07
CA LYS A 107 -27.52 -13.50 17.38
C LYS A 107 -28.72 -13.49 18.34
N LYS A 108 -28.53 -13.82 19.60
CA LYS A 108 -29.62 -13.97 20.58
C LYS A 108 -29.55 -12.99 21.77
N ASN A 109 -28.36 -12.57 22.14
CA ASN A 109 -28.12 -11.78 23.37
C ASN A 109 -26.99 -10.77 23.17
N THR A 110 -27.09 -9.66 23.87
CA THR A 110 -26.00 -8.71 24.12
C THR A 110 -25.56 -8.86 25.58
N THR A 111 -24.28 -9.02 25.83
CA THR A 111 -23.72 -9.16 27.19
C THR A 111 -22.54 -8.24 27.37
N ASN A 112 -22.39 -7.67 28.57
CA ASN A 112 -21.21 -6.88 28.92
C ASN A 112 -20.18 -7.78 29.60
N LEU A 113 -18.94 -7.66 29.14
CA LEU A 113 -17.77 -8.28 29.75
C LEU A 113 -16.89 -7.19 30.36
N TYR A 114 -16.58 -7.32 31.64
CA TYR A 114 -15.64 -6.44 32.34
C TYR A 114 -14.32 -7.18 32.51
N THR A 115 -13.24 -6.61 31.97
CA THR A 115 -11.91 -7.20 32.01
C THR A 115 -10.97 -6.26 32.76
N GLN A 116 -10.10 -6.84 33.58
CA GLN A 116 -9.04 -6.12 34.27
C GLN A 116 -7.69 -6.74 33.95
N SER A 117 -6.71 -5.92 33.54
CA SER A 117 -5.35 -6.39 33.25
C SER A 117 -4.29 -5.40 33.69
N ASN A 118 -3.07 -5.88 33.87
CA ASN A 118 -1.91 -5.03 34.16
C ASN A 118 -1.31 -4.45 32.87
N LYS A 119 -1.57 -5.07 31.72
CA LYS A 119 -1.04 -4.68 30.42
C LYS A 119 -2.16 -4.66 29.37
N LEU A 120 -2.10 -3.70 28.46
CA LEU A 120 -3.07 -3.50 27.39
C LEU A 120 -2.32 -3.25 26.06
N ILE A 121 -2.64 -4.04 25.04
CA ILE A 121 -2.09 -3.86 23.71
C ILE A 121 -3.19 -3.35 22.78
N ILE A 122 -2.94 -2.24 22.10
CA ILE A 122 -3.78 -1.68 21.05
C ILE A 122 -3.26 -2.15 19.69
N ALA A 123 -4.01 -3.08 19.07
CA ALA A 123 -3.69 -3.70 17.78
C ALA A 123 -4.86 -3.56 16.81
N THR A 124 -5.50 -2.40 16.80
CA THR A 124 -6.79 -2.16 16.13
C THR A 124 -6.69 -1.94 14.64
N GLY A 125 -5.48 -1.86 14.09
CA GLY A 125 -5.29 -1.38 12.72
C GLY A 125 -5.63 0.10 12.61
N ALA A 126 -6.08 0.54 11.42
CA ALA A 126 -6.29 1.93 11.08
C ALA A 126 -7.59 2.15 10.27
N LEU A 127 -7.69 3.26 9.51
CA LEU A 127 -8.92 3.68 8.82
C LEU A 127 -9.18 2.95 7.50
N SER A 128 -8.18 2.25 6.96
CA SER A 128 -8.29 1.61 5.65
C SER A 128 -9.31 0.50 5.64
N VAL A 129 -10.05 0.38 4.53
CA VAL A 129 -11.11 -0.60 4.30
C VAL A 129 -12.12 -0.67 5.46
N PRO A 130 -12.91 0.39 5.72
CA PRO A 130 -13.87 0.42 6.83
C PRO A 130 -14.88 -0.72 6.82
N THR A 131 -15.21 -1.25 5.64
CA THR A 131 -16.11 -2.39 5.45
C THR A 131 -15.55 -3.71 6.02
N LEU A 132 -14.26 -3.77 6.31
CA LEU A 132 -13.58 -4.92 6.93
C LEU A 132 -13.20 -4.65 8.39
N GLY A 133 -13.70 -3.57 8.99
CA GLY A 133 -13.48 -3.24 10.39
C GLY A 133 -12.43 -2.16 10.65
N GLY A 134 -11.86 -1.55 9.60
CA GLY A 134 -10.99 -0.38 9.76
C GLY A 134 -11.70 0.75 10.49
N SER A 135 -11.09 1.28 11.56
CA SER A 135 -11.71 2.32 12.39
C SER A 135 -10.66 3.21 13.06
N GLY A 136 -11.11 4.36 13.57
CA GLY A 136 -10.26 5.29 14.33
C GLY A 136 -10.13 4.95 15.82
N PHE A 137 -10.68 3.83 16.28
CA PHE A 137 -10.73 3.48 17.71
C PHE A 137 -9.36 3.55 18.41
N GLY A 138 -8.31 2.99 17.79
CA GLY A 138 -6.97 3.05 18.36
C GLY A 138 -6.42 4.48 18.49
N TYR A 139 -6.79 5.37 17.57
CA TYR A 139 -6.41 6.79 17.65
C TYR A 139 -7.18 7.53 18.75
N ASP A 140 -8.42 7.16 19.00
CA ASP A 140 -9.20 7.75 20.11
C ASP A 140 -8.62 7.31 21.46
N ILE A 141 -8.20 6.06 21.59
CA ILE A 141 -7.47 5.58 22.77
C ILE A 141 -6.12 6.30 22.92
N ALA A 142 -5.36 6.49 21.84
CA ALA A 142 -4.12 7.25 21.89
C ALA A 142 -4.34 8.68 22.43
N LYS A 143 -5.34 9.39 21.94
CA LYS A 143 -5.72 10.73 22.41
C LYS A 143 -6.16 10.73 23.88
N GLN A 144 -6.93 9.70 24.32
CA GLN A 144 -7.34 9.53 25.70
C GLN A 144 -6.13 9.46 26.63
N PHE A 145 -5.06 8.79 26.22
CA PHE A 145 -3.79 8.73 26.95
C PHE A 145 -2.80 9.84 26.58
N GLN A 146 -3.29 10.93 25.97
CA GLN A 146 -2.53 12.16 25.63
C GLN A 146 -1.37 11.91 24.64
N LEU A 147 -1.51 10.91 23.79
CA LEU A 147 -0.56 10.67 22.71
C LEU A 147 -1.00 11.44 21.45
N GLU A 148 -0.03 12.00 20.75
CA GLU A 148 -0.24 12.67 19.48
C GLU A 148 -0.51 11.63 18.37
N VAL A 149 -1.43 11.97 17.46
CA VAL A 149 -1.68 11.25 16.23
C VAL A 149 -1.28 12.14 15.08
N THR A 150 -0.40 11.66 14.22
CA THR A 150 0.08 12.41 13.05
C THR A 150 -1.03 12.57 12.01
N ASN A 151 -0.79 13.36 10.96
CA ASN A 151 -1.78 13.56 9.90
C ASN A 151 -2.09 12.23 9.19
N LEU A 152 -3.35 11.82 9.20
CA LEU A 152 -3.81 10.58 8.62
C LEU A 152 -4.19 10.77 7.14
N GLN A 153 -3.66 9.92 6.27
CA GLN A 153 -3.96 9.92 4.84
C GLN A 153 -4.19 8.49 4.34
N ALA A 154 -5.04 8.35 3.30
CA ALA A 154 -5.15 7.08 2.58
C ALA A 154 -3.85 6.81 1.81
N GLY A 155 -3.23 5.67 2.03
CA GLY A 155 -2.01 5.24 1.35
C GLY A 155 -2.23 3.97 0.51
N LEU A 156 -1.32 3.71 -0.41
CA LEU A 156 -1.45 2.62 -1.40
C LEU A 156 -2.86 2.65 -2.03
N VAL A 157 -3.21 3.77 -2.63
CA VAL A 157 -4.57 4.10 -3.04
C VAL A 157 -4.62 4.58 -4.50
N PRO A 158 -5.64 4.21 -5.30
CA PRO A 158 -5.82 4.69 -6.67
C PRO A 158 -6.03 6.20 -6.75
N PHE A 159 -5.56 6.82 -7.84
CA PHE A 159 -5.84 8.20 -8.20
C PHE A 159 -7.13 8.37 -8.98
N ILE A 160 -7.83 9.48 -8.74
CA ILE A 160 -9.03 9.91 -9.45
C ILE A 160 -8.70 11.11 -10.35
N PHE A 161 -9.31 11.14 -11.53
CA PHE A 161 -9.31 12.27 -12.44
C PHE A 161 -10.74 12.73 -12.73
N THR A 162 -10.92 14.01 -13.04
CA THR A 162 -12.23 14.63 -13.27
C THR A 162 -12.34 15.34 -14.63
N ASP A 163 -11.24 15.42 -15.35
CA ASP A 163 -11.09 16.12 -16.62
C ASP A 163 -11.06 15.14 -17.83
N GLN A 164 -10.45 15.58 -18.93
CA GLN A 164 -10.27 14.76 -20.14
C GLN A 164 -9.52 13.44 -19.84
N ILE A 165 -8.61 13.42 -18.87
CA ILE A 165 -7.86 12.21 -18.49
C ILE A 165 -8.81 11.13 -17.94
N LYS A 166 -9.88 11.53 -17.25
CA LYS A 166 -10.92 10.58 -16.81
C LYS A 166 -11.53 9.82 -17.99
N ASN A 167 -11.88 10.50 -19.07
CA ASN A 167 -12.46 9.86 -20.26
C ASN A 167 -11.47 8.87 -20.90
N ILE A 168 -10.20 9.22 -20.97
CA ILE A 168 -9.13 8.34 -21.43
C ILE A 168 -9.03 7.10 -20.54
N CYS A 169 -9.06 7.29 -19.22
CA CYS A 169 -9.03 6.19 -18.26
C CYS A 169 -10.25 5.27 -18.38
N GLU A 170 -11.44 5.81 -18.60
CA GLU A 170 -12.67 5.03 -18.85
C GLU A 170 -12.54 4.17 -20.10
N ASN A 171 -12.07 4.74 -21.22
CA ASN A 171 -11.85 4.02 -22.49
C ASN A 171 -10.79 2.92 -22.35
N LEU A 172 -9.80 3.11 -21.48
CA LEU A 172 -8.71 2.18 -21.23
C LEU A 172 -8.97 1.26 -20.03
N SER A 173 -10.16 1.27 -19.45
CA SER A 173 -10.44 0.50 -18.23
C SER A 173 -10.07 -0.98 -18.38
N GLY A 174 -9.21 -1.49 -17.48
CA GLY A 174 -8.64 -2.84 -17.51
C GLY A 174 -7.34 -2.97 -18.34
N VAL A 175 -6.90 -1.94 -19.04
CA VAL A 175 -5.60 -1.95 -19.72
C VAL A 175 -4.49 -1.73 -18.70
N SER A 176 -3.45 -2.56 -18.79
CA SER A 176 -2.24 -2.47 -17.96
C SER A 176 -1.00 -2.33 -18.85
N HIS A 177 0.02 -1.63 -18.36
CA HIS A 177 1.29 -1.43 -19.04
C HIS A 177 2.41 -1.15 -18.04
N ASN A 178 3.62 -1.64 -18.32
CA ASN A 178 4.77 -1.37 -17.47
C ASN A 178 5.30 0.04 -17.73
N VAL A 179 5.40 0.84 -16.67
CA VAL A 179 5.80 2.25 -16.73
C VAL A 179 6.70 2.60 -15.55
N GLU A 180 7.29 3.78 -15.62
CA GLU A 180 7.92 4.43 -14.47
C GLU A 180 7.12 5.66 -14.09
N VAL A 181 6.83 5.83 -12.80
CA VAL A 181 6.08 6.98 -12.28
C VAL A 181 6.89 7.68 -11.22
N THR A 182 7.00 9.01 -11.37
CA THR A 182 7.75 9.87 -10.44
C THR A 182 6.82 10.89 -9.79
N CYS A 183 6.97 11.10 -8.50
CA CYS A 183 6.36 12.16 -7.72
C CYS A 183 7.29 12.55 -6.57
N ASN A 184 7.50 13.86 -6.35
CA ASN A 184 8.29 14.39 -5.23
C ASN A 184 9.64 13.66 -5.04
N GLU A 185 10.44 13.58 -6.11
CA GLU A 185 11.77 12.94 -6.15
C GLU A 185 11.77 11.41 -5.96
N THR A 186 10.61 10.80 -5.75
CA THR A 186 10.47 9.36 -5.62
C THR A 186 9.97 8.75 -6.92
N THR A 187 10.57 7.63 -7.30
CA THR A 187 10.25 6.94 -8.56
C THR A 187 10.02 5.45 -8.31
N PHE A 188 8.97 4.92 -8.92
CA PHE A 188 8.69 3.48 -8.96
C PHE A 188 8.50 3.02 -10.40
N SER A 189 8.95 1.80 -10.69
CA SER A 189 8.82 1.16 -12.00
C SER A 189 8.05 -0.16 -11.83
N GLU A 190 6.79 -0.17 -12.30
CA GLU A 190 5.86 -1.28 -12.18
C GLU A 190 4.68 -1.09 -13.17
N ASP A 191 3.72 -2.00 -13.12
CA ASP A 191 2.56 -1.93 -13.98
C ASP A 191 1.56 -0.86 -13.50
N ILE A 192 1.17 0.06 -14.42
CA ILE A 192 0.00 0.92 -14.26
C ILE A 192 -1.26 0.17 -14.69
N LEU A 193 -2.38 0.45 -14.07
CA LEU A 193 -3.70 -0.04 -14.45
C LEU A 193 -4.66 1.14 -14.65
N PHE A 194 -5.25 1.24 -15.81
CA PHE A 194 -6.33 2.19 -16.09
C PHE A 194 -7.65 1.65 -15.54
N THR A 195 -8.42 2.50 -14.87
CA THR A 195 -9.73 2.18 -14.31
C THR A 195 -10.77 3.19 -14.77
N HIS A 196 -12.05 2.90 -14.59
CA HIS A 196 -13.13 3.83 -14.93
C HIS A 196 -13.14 5.14 -14.13
N ARG A 197 -12.27 5.29 -13.11
CA ARG A 197 -12.15 6.51 -12.30
C ARG A 197 -10.83 7.24 -12.50
N GLY A 198 -9.83 6.54 -12.98
CA GLY A 198 -8.49 7.08 -13.08
C GLY A 198 -7.43 5.98 -13.16
N LEU A 199 -6.37 6.12 -12.37
CA LEU A 199 -5.21 5.25 -12.41
C LEU A 199 -5.06 4.43 -11.12
N SER A 200 -4.68 3.18 -11.29
CA SER A 200 -4.38 2.21 -10.25
C SER A 200 -3.19 1.34 -10.69
N GLY A 201 -3.04 0.18 -10.11
CA GLY A 201 -1.93 -0.75 -10.35
C GLY A 201 -0.76 -0.49 -9.42
N PRO A 202 0.16 -1.45 -9.31
CA PRO A 202 1.23 -1.42 -8.30
C PRO A 202 2.03 -0.11 -8.28
N VAL A 203 2.40 0.43 -9.44
CA VAL A 203 3.16 1.69 -9.52
C VAL A 203 2.39 2.88 -8.95
N ILE A 204 1.09 2.94 -9.21
CA ILE A 204 0.23 4.04 -8.74
C ILE A 204 -0.03 3.91 -7.24
N LEU A 205 -0.29 2.70 -6.75
CA LEU A 205 -0.46 2.47 -5.32
C LEU A 205 0.81 2.88 -4.56
N GLN A 206 1.98 2.50 -5.03
CA GLN A 206 3.26 2.90 -4.43
C GLN A 206 3.47 4.41 -4.42
N ILE A 207 3.32 5.06 -5.58
CA ILE A 207 3.58 6.50 -5.70
C ILE A 207 2.56 7.36 -4.95
N SER A 208 1.35 6.85 -4.69
CA SER A 208 0.32 7.57 -3.94
C SER A 208 0.75 7.93 -2.51
N ASN A 209 1.67 7.16 -1.92
CA ASN A 209 2.25 7.46 -0.61
C ASN A 209 3.16 8.70 -0.60
N TYR A 210 3.56 9.18 -1.76
CA TYR A 210 4.47 10.32 -1.94
C TYR A 210 3.76 11.53 -2.58
N TRP A 211 2.47 11.39 -2.88
CA TRP A 211 1.66 12.43 -3.51
C TRP A 211 0.83 13.19 -2.49
N TYR A 212 0.81 14.51 -2.60
CA TYR A 212 -0.06 15.40 -1.84
C TYR A 212 -1.05 16.10 -2.77
N LEU A 213 -2.19 16.50 -2.23
CA LEU A 213 -3.23 17.17 -3.02
C LEU A 213 -2.67 18.42 -3.72
N GLY A 214 -2.72 18.41 -5.02
CA GLY A 214 -2.20 19.48 -5.88
C GLY A 214 -0.90 19.14 -6.59
N ASP A 215 -0.20 18.08 -6.20
CA ASP A 215 1.01 17.62 -6.89
C ASP A 215 0.69 17.00 -8.24
N SER A 216 1.66 17.04 -9.13
CA SER A 216 1.65 16.33 -10.40
C SER A 216 2.47 15.05 -10.30
N ILE A 217 2.12 14.06 -11.11
CA ILE A 217 2.92 12.86 -11.35
C ILE A 217 3.48 12.90 -12.77
N SER A 218 4.67 12.38 -12.97
CA SER A 218 5.28 12.16 -14.28
C SER A 218 5.28 10.68 -14.60
N ILE A 219 4.78 10.30 -15.78
CA ILE A 219 4.72 8.92 -16.25
C ILE A 219 5.63 8.76 -17.45
N ASN A 220 6.65 7.92 -17.31
CA ASN A 220 7.45 7.44 -18.44
C ASN A 220 6.81 6.15 -18.99
N LEU A 221 6.17 6.25 -20.13
CA LEU A 221 5.46 5.13 -20.76
C LEU A 221 6.41 4.04 -21.30
N MET A 222 7.70 4.34 -21.46
CA MET A 222 8.72 3.41 -21.97
C MET A 222 10.05 3.58 -21.22
N PRO A 223 10.17 3.08 -19.98
CA PRO A 223 11.33 3.36 -19.11
C PRO A 223 12.68 2.97 -19.71
N SER A 224 12.71 1.89 -20.49
CA SER A 224 13.95 1.35 -21.07
C SER A 224 14.31 1.93 -22.43
N VAL A 225 13.50 2.87 -22.98
CA VAL A 225 13.64 3.32 -24.35
C VAL A 225 13.48 4.84 -24.45
N SER A 226 14.47 5.51 -25.01
CA SER A 226 14.27 6.88 -25.53
C SER A 226 13.42 6.84 -26.79
N LEU A 227 12.13 7.12 -26.64
CA LEU A 227 11.18 7.04 -27.76
C LEU A 227 11.55 7.95 -28.92
N SER A 228 12.07 9.15 -28.65
CA SER A 228 12.52 10.06 -29.70
C SER A 228 13.64 9.44 -30.55
N ASN A 229 14.64 8.82 -29.93
CA ASN A 229 15.74 8.17 -30.65
C ASN A 229 15.26 6.94 -31.40
N HIS A 230 14.46 6.10 -30.76
CA HIS A 230 13.89 4.89 -31.35
C HIS A 230 13.05 5.21 -32.62
N ILE A 231 12.18 6.22 -32.54
CA ILE A 231 11.37 6.65 -33.68
C ILE A 231 12.25 7.25 -34.79
N LYS A 232 13.29 8.06 -34.47
CA LYS A 232 14.24 8.59 -35.44
C LYS A 232 14.99 7.48 -36.19
N ASP A 233 15.33 6.39 -35.53
CA ASP A 233 16.02 5.26 -36.17
C ASP A 233 15.07 4.47 -37.09
N ILE A 234 13.82 4.24 -36.66
CA ILE A 234 12.80 3.63 -37.54
C ILE A 234 12.50 4.52 -38.73
N LYS A 235 12.46 5.84 -38.59
CA LYS A 235 12.30 6.79 -39.71
C LYS A 235 13.36 6.59 -40.78
N LYS A 236 14.63 6.30 -40.41
CA LYS A 236 15.72 6.04 -41.36
C LYS A 236 15.54 4.73 -42.12
N THR A 237 15.07 3.68 -41.43
CA THR A 237 14.99 2.32 -41.99
C THR A 237 13.64 1.99 -42.62
N SER A 238 12.55 2.57 -42.11
CA SER A 238 11.18 2.24 -42.46
C SER A 238 10.28 3.50 -42.51
N PRO A 239 10.62 4.50 -43.39
CA PRO A 239 9.96 5.82 -43.42
C PRO A 239 8.48 5.79 -43.76
N LYS A 240 7.97 4.71 -44.33
CA LYS A 240 6.55 4.56 -44.73
C LYS A 240 5.64 4.12 -43.59
N LEU A 241 6.16 3.73 -42.46
CA LEU A 241 5.35 3.29 -41.31
C LEU A 241 4.62 4.48 -40.68
N LEU A 242 3.43 4.19 -40.17
CA LEU A 242 2.69 5.13 -39.32
C LEU A 242 3.18 4.99 -37.88
N LEU A 243 3.20 6.08 -37.14
CA LEU A 243 3.63 6.09 -35.73
C LEU A 243 2.81 5.12 -34.88
N LYS A 244 1.51 5.07 -35.10
CA LYS A 244 0.61 4.10 -34.43
C LYS A 244 1.09 2.66 -34.56
N SER A 245 1.54 2.28 -35.75
CA SER A 245 2.04 0.91 -35.98
C SER A 245 3.35 0.65 -35.25
N ILE A 246 4.23 1.66 -35.17
CA ILE A 246 5.49 1.58 -34.44
C ILE A 246 5.22 1.36 -32.94
N LEU A 247 4.42 2.23 -32.34
CA LEU A 247 4.13 2.20 -30.90
C LEU A 247 3.28 0.99 -30.48
N SER A 248 2.39 0.49 -31.35
CA SER A 248 1.57 -0.70 -31.08
C SER A 248 2.36 -2.01 -30.97
N ASN A 249 3.63 -2.01 -31.38
CA ASN A 249 4.53 -3.14 -31.12
C ASN A 249 5.19 -3.08 -29.74
N MET A 250 5.06 -1.97 -29.04
CA MET A 250 5.72 -1.70 -27.75
C MET A 250 4.75 -1.49 -26.60
N MET A 251 3.53 -1.05 -26.90
CA MET A 251 2.48 -0.72 -25.93
C MET A 251 1.14 -1.33 -26.33
N PRO A 252 0.18 -1.48 -25.42
CA PRO A 252 -1.17 -1.93 -25.74
C PRO A 252 -1.81 -1.05 -26.83
N LYS A 253 -2.40 -1.67 -27.83
CA LYS A 253 -3.00 -0.96 -28.98
C LYS A 253 -4.08 0.03 -28.59
N ALA A 254 -4.87 -0.28 -27.55
CA ALA A 254 -5.87 0.64 -27.04
C ALA A 254 -5.22 1.91 -26.46
N LEU A 255 -4.14 1.76 -25.68
CA LEU A 255 -3.38 2.89 -25.15
C LEU A 255 -2.83 3.77 -26.28
N VAL A 256 -2.20 3.16 -27.28
CA VAL A 256 -1.68 3.90 -28.45
C VAL A 256 -2.79 4.67 -29.17
N GLY A 257 -4.00 4.12 -29.26
CA GLY A 257 -5.15 4.79 -29.85
C GLY A 257 -5.57 6.06 -29.10
N GLU A 258 -5.62 6.00 -27.77
CA GLU A 258 -5.93 7.17 -26.94
C GLU A 258 -4.81 8.21 -26.98
N LEU A 259 -3.54 7.78 -26.96
CA LEU A 259 -2.39 8.67 -27.10
C LEU A 259 -2.35 9.35 -28.47
N GLU A 260 -2.76 8.64 -29.54
CA GLU A 260 -2.91 9.21 -30.89
C GLU A 260 -3.91 10.36 -30.88
N ASN A 261 -5.08 10.16 -30.30
CA ASN A 261 -6.12 11.18 -30.19
C ASN A 261 -5.64 12.40 -29.39
N LEU A 262 -4.83 12.16 -28.34
CA LEU A 262 -4.37 13.20 -27.42
C LEU A 262 -3.20 14.02 -27.99
N PHE A 263 -2.24 13.39 -28.66
CA PHE A 263 -0.95 14.02 -28.94
C PHE A 263 -0.61 14.21 -30.42
N TRP A 264 -1.14 13.38 -31.33
CA TRP A 264 -0.74 13.45 -32.76
C TRP A 264 -1.86 13.16 -33.77
N MET A 265 -3.11 13.41 -33.42
CA MET A 265 -4.27 13.14 -34.28
C MET A 265 -4.14 13.77 -35.65
N GLU A 266 -3.63 15.00 -35.76
CA GLU A 266 -3.42 15.69 -37.03
C GLU A 266 -2.35 15.05 -37.94
N LEU A 267 -1.46 14.28 -37.36
CA LEU A 267 -0.38 13.57 -38.02
C LEU A 267 -0.64 12.06 -38.15
N ALA A 268 -1.78 11.56 -37.67
CA ALA A 268 -2.10 10.14 -37.57
C ALA A 268 -1.94 9.36 -38.87
N ASN A 269 -2.31 9.97 -39.98
CA ASN A 269 -2.24 9.35 -41.31
C ASN A 269 -0.94 9.67 -42.08
N LYS A 270 0.00 10.40 -41.50
CA LYS A 270 1.28 10.73 -42.13
C LYS A 270 2.33 9.67 -41.80
N PRO A 271 3.00 9.10 -42.83
CA PRO A 271 4.15 8.22 -42.59
C PRO A 271 5.23 8.93 -41.78
N ILE A 272 5.95 8.17 -40.96
CA ILE A 272 6.96 8.74 -40.06
C ILE A 272 8.09 9.45 -40.79
N GLY A 273 8.32 9.10 -42.06
CA GLY A 273 9.27 9.79 -42.96
C GLY A 273 8.94 11.26 -43.21
N GLU A 274 7.66 11.65 -43.14
CA GLU A 274 7.16 13.01 -43.36
C GLU A 274 7.19 13.88 -42.10
N TRP A 275 7.41 13.28 -40.93
CA TRP A 275 7.51 14.00 -39.66
C TRP A 275 8.85 14.72 -39.58
N SER A 276 8.88 15.93 -39.06
CA SER A 276 10.12 16.60 -38.73
C SER A 276 10.81 15.93 -37.51
N ASN A 277 12.12 16.06 -37.40
CA ASN A 277 12.84 15.55 -36.25
C ASN A 277 12.46 16.26 -34.95
N ILE A 278 12.02 17.53 -35.04
CA ILE A 278 11.51 18.31 -33.89
C ILE A 278 10.21 17.69 -33.38
N GLN A 279 9.24 17.41 -34.28
CA GLN A 279 7.98 16.75 -33.90
C GLN A 279 8.21 15.39 -33.22
N ILE A 280 9.16 14.60 -33.74
CA ILE A 280 9.51 13.29 -33.14
C ILE A 280 10.12 13.48 -31.75
N GLU A 281 10.95 14.50 -31.59
CA GLU A 281 11.62 14.77 -30.32
C GLU A 281 10.63 15.26 -29.25
N GLU A 282 9.78 16.22 -29.59
CA GLU A 282 8.73 16.73 -28.71
C GLU A 282 7.78 15.62 -28.26
N LEU A 283 7.29 14.81 -29.20
CA LEU A 283 6.40 13.71 -28.88
C LEU A 283 7.10 12.63 -28.05
N GLY A 284 8.30 12.23 -28.44
CA GLY A 284 9.06 11.22 -27.70
C GLY A 284 9.32 11.65 -26.25
N ASN A 285 9.68 12.92 -26.05
CA ASN A 285 9.86 13.49 -24.72
C ASN A 285 8.55 13.53 -23.93
N THR A 286 7.43 13.88 -24.59
CA THR A 286 6.11 13.87 -23.96
C THR A 286 5.71 12.47 -23.49
N LEU A 287 5.94 11.44 -24.29
CA LEU A 287 5.59 10.05 -23.93
C LEU A 287 6.55 9.44 -22.90
N ASN A 288 7.81 9.90 -22.84
CA ASN A 288 8.74 9.54 -21.79
C ASN A 288 8.57 10.39 -20.51
N ASN A 289 7.74 11.44 -20.54
CA ASN A 289 7.49 12.33 -19.40
C ASN A 289 6.07 12.90 -19.46
N TRP A 290 5.08 12.02 -19.42
CA TRP A 290 3.67 12.41 -19.46
C TRP A 290 3.22 12.92 -18.09
N ILE A 291 3.04 14.25 -18.00
CA ILE A 291 2.67 14.92 -16.75
C ILE A 291 1.15 14.88 -16.57
N LEU A 292 0.72 14.32 -15.44
CA LEU A 292 -0.67 14.27 -15.02
C LEU A 292 -0.85 14.87 -13.64
N LYS A 293 -2.02 15.47 -13.41
CA LYS A 293 -2.39 16.04 -12.11
C LYS A 293 -3.64 15.34 -11.58
N PRO A 294 -3.50 14.36 -10.66
CA PRO A 294 -4.65 13.72 -10.05
C PRO A 294 -5.53 14.74 -9.31
N SER A 295 -6.85 14.60 -9.42
CA SER A 295 -7.81 15.44 -8.71
C SER A 295 -7.94 15.07 -7.23
N SER A 296 -7.82 13.79 -6.93
CA SER A 296 -7.86 13.21 -5.59
C SER A 296 -7.44 11.74 -5.61
N THR A 297 -7.54 11.07 -4.46
CA THR A 297 -7.46 9.61 -4.34
C THR A 297 -8.87 9.03 -4.10
N GLU A 298 -9.02 7.70 -4.23
CA GLU A 298 -10.28 7.01 -3.89
C GLU A 298 -10.57 6.95 -2.37
N GLY A 299 -9.62 7.42 -1.55
CA GLY A 299 -9.76 7.50 -0.08
C GLY A 299 -9.70 6.13 0.61
N TYR A 300 -10.01 6.12 1.90
CA TYR A 300 -9.87 4.94 2.77
C TYR A 300 -10.67 3.72 2.34
N ARG A 301 -11.71 3.89 1.53
CA ARG A 301 -12.56 2.77 1.09
C ARG A 301 -11.78 1.76 0.25
N THR A 302 -10.81 2.21 -0.52
CA THR A 302 -10.00 1.40 -1.44
C THR A 302 -8.51 1.43 -1.11
N ALA A 303 -8.10 2.29 -0.18
CA ALA A 303 -6.72 2.33 0.30
C ALA A 303 -6.33 0.99 0.94
N GLU A 304 -5.16 0.47 0.62
CA GLU A 304 -4.65 -0.73 1.28
C GLU A 304 -4.16 -0.45 2.71
N VAL A 305 -3.69 0.78 2.97
CA VAL A 305 -3.16 1.20 4.26
C VAL A 305 -3.56 2.64 4.59
N THR A 306 -3.43 2.99 5.88
CA THR A 306 -3.47 4.36 6.36
C THR A 306 -2.05 4.83 6.60
N MET A 307 -1.67 5.95 6.01
CA MET A 307 -0.42 6.65 6.33
C MET A 307 -0.62 7.55 7.55
N GLY A 308 0.43 7.71 8.34
CA GLY A 308 0.33 8.35 9.64
C GLY A 308 -0.17 7.38 10.72
N GLY A 309 -0.36 7.88 11.93
CA GLY A 309 -0.76 7.06 13.07
C GLY A 309 -0.34 7.67 14.39
N VAL A 310 -0.34 6.87 15.46
CA VAL A 310 0.18 7.28 16.76
C VAL A 310 1.65 7.63 16.61
N TYR A 311 2.01 8.84 17.03
CA TYR A 311 3.36 9.37 16.86
C TYR A 311 4.37 8.57 17.66
N THR A 312 5.36 8.04 16.97
CA THR A 312 6.27 7.02 17.49
C THR A 312 7.27 7.52 18.53
N ASP A 313 7.43 8.84 18.68
CA ASP A 313 8.29 9.39 19.72
C ASP A 313 7.77 9.14 21.15
N TYR A 314 6.49 8.87 21.30
CA TYR A 314 5.90 8.45 22.59
C TYR A 314 6.10 6.97 22.89
N ILE A 315 6.55 6.18 21.91
CA ILE A 315 6.60 4.72 21.98
C ILE A 315 8.05 4.24 22.05
N SER A 316 8.30 3.22 22.85
CA SER A 316 9.58 2.52 22.88
C SER A 316 9.76 1.71 21.59
N SER A 317 10.79 2.00 20.80
CA SER A 317 11.06 1.23 19.58
C SER A 317 11.51 -0.23 19.84
N LYS A 318 11.83 -0.58 21.08
CA LYS A 318 12.26 -1.93 21.47
C LYS A 318 11.12 -2.82 21.93
N SER A 319 10.17 -2.24 22.68
CA SER A 319 9.09 -2.99 23.34
C SER A 319 7.69 -2.57 22.86
N MET A 320 7.55 -1.54 22.03
CA MET A 320 6.26 -0.96 21.64
C MET A 320 5.44 -0.39 22.81
N GLU A 321 6.00 -0.32 24.03
CA GLU A 321 5.36 0.28 25.19
C GLU A 321 5.33 1.81 25.10
N VAL A 322 4.27 2.43 25.58
CA VAL A 322 4.17 3.88 25.74
C VAL A 322 5.11 4.35 26.86
N LYS A 323 6.04 5.24 26.55
CA LYS A 323 7.11 5.66 27.49
C LYS A 323 6.61 6.23 28.81
N ASN A 324 5.48 6.93 28.78
CA ASN A 324 4.92 7.62 29.95
C ASN A 324 3.65 6.95 30.50
N GLN A 325 3.30 5.75 30.02
CA GLN A 325 2.11 5.01 30.44
C GLN A 325 2.45 3.51 30.56
N GLN A 326 2.82 3.09 31.77
CA GLN A 326 3.25 1.72 32.02
C GLN A 326 2.17 0.70 31.62
N GLY A 327 2.58 -0.35 30.91
CA GLY A 327 1.72 -1.45 30.51
C GLY A 327 0.80 -1.14 29.32
N LEU A 328 0.90 0.03 28.68
CA LEU A 328 0.18 0.36 27.46
C LEU A 328 1.08 0.18 26.24
N TYR A 329 0.61 -0.57 25.26
CA TYR A 329 1.35 -0.88 24.03
C TYR A 329 0.52 -0.54 22.80
N PHE A 330 1.18 -0.08 21.74
CA PHE A 330 0.58 0.07 20.42
C PHE A 330 1.42 -0.70 19.40
N ILE A 331 0.75 -1.50 18.54
CA ILE A 331 1.44 -2.33 17.54
C ILE A 331 0.72 -2.29 16.17
N GLY A 332 1.46 -2.58 15.11
CA GLY A 332 0.93 -2.64 13.75
C GLY A 332 0.59 -1.28 13.16
N GLU A 333 -0.41 -1.25 12.32
CA GLU A 333 -0.77 -0.11 11.47
C GLU A 333 -1.33 1.11 12.23
N VAL A 334 -1.73 0.95 13.48
CA VAL A 334 -2.16 2.09 14.31
C VAL A 334 -1.00 3.06 14.63
N LEU A 335 0.25 2.59 14.55
CA LEU A 335 1.45 3.40 14.68
C LEU A 335 1.78 4.14 13.37
N ASP A 336 2.43 5.30 13.48
CA ASP A 336 2.97 6.04 12.32
C ASP A 336 4.15 5.28 11.68
N VAL A 337 3.86 4.12 11.09
CA VAL A 337 4.80 3.30 10.30
C VAL A 337 4.02 2.65 9.16
N THR A 338 4.31 3.07 7.94
CA THR A 338 3.63 2.60 6.73
C THR A 338 4.64 1.96 5.78
N GLY A 339 4.47 0.69 5.49
CA GLY A 339 5.29 -0.04 4.51
C GLY A 339 4.87 0.20 3.07
N HIS A 340 5.79 0.01 2.14
CA HIS A 340 5.51 -0.06 0.71
C HIS A 340 4.54 -1.20 0.38
N LEU A 341 4.06 -1.24 -0.87
CA LEU A 341 3.27 -2.36 -1.40
C LEU A 341 4.12 -3.62 -1.48
N GLY A 342 3.58 -4.76 -1.05
CA GLY A 342 4.25 -6.04 -1.26
C GLY A 342 4.68 -6.80 -0.01
N GLY A 343 3.87 -6.84 1.04
CA GLY A 343 4.09 -7.63 2.26
C GLY A 343 4.77 -6.87 3.39
N PHE A 344 5.23 -5.64 3.16
CA PHE A 344 5.94 -4.83 4.15
C PHE A 344 5.06 -4.50 5.36
N ASN A 345 3.79 -4.13 5.14
CA ASN A 345 2.85 -3.78 6.23
C ASN A 345 2.53 -4.99 7.11
N PHE A 346 2.44 -6.18 6.55
CA PHE A 346 2.32 -7.41 7.33
C PHE A 346 3.59 -7.68 8.13
N GLN A 347 4.77 -7.55 7.51
CA GLN A 347 6.03 -7.72 8.25
C GLN A 347 6.15 -6.75 9.43
N TRP A 348 5.71 -5.50 9.27
CA TRP A 348 5.64 -4.54 10.37
C TRP A 348 4.69 -5.02 11.48
N ALA A 349 3.51 -5.54 11.12
CA ALA A 349 2.57 -6.07 12.10
C ALA A 349 3.18 -7.24 12.90
N TRP A 350 3.86 -8.18 12.22
CA TRP A 350 4.54 -9.30 12.87
C TRP A 350 5.66 -8.82 13.80
N ALA A 351 6.55 -7.97 13.30
CA ALA A 351 7.71 -7.50 14.04
C ALA A 351 7.33 -6.66 15.26
N SER A 352 6.36 -5.75 15.14
CA SER A 352 5.88 -4.94 16.26
C SER A 352 5.15 -5.77 17.31
N ALA A 353 4.36 -6.78 16.87
CA ALA A 353 3.71 -7.71 17.78
C ALA A 353 4.71 -8.57 18.55
N TYR A 354 5.74 -9.08 17.89
CA TYR A 354 6.81 -9.84 18.52
C TYR A 354 7.58 -9.00 19.53
N ALA A 355 7.93 -7.75 19.18
CA ALA A 355 8.63 -6.84 20.09
C ALA A 355 7.81 -6.54 21.37
N ALA A 356 6.49 -6.34 21.23
CA ALA A 356 5.60 -6.18 22.39
C ALA A 356 5.50 -7.48 23.21
N GLY A 357 5.31 -8.61 22.53
CA GLY A 357 5.17 -9.92 23.20
C GLY A 357 6.36 -10.32 24.07
N ASN A 358 7.58 -9.94 23.68
CA ASN A 358 8.79 -10.21 24.46
C ASN A 358 8.96 -9.32 25.71
N ASP A 359 8.21 -8.22 25.81
CA ASP A 359 8.25 -7.30 26.95
C ASP A 359 7.12 -7.58 27.98
N LEU A 360 6.17 -8.44 27.61
CA LEU A 360 5.05 -8.83 28.48
C LEU A 360 5.49 -9.86 29.58
#